data_b611a7a86d270d4431ba81a08f622a8f
#
_entry.id   b611a7a86d270d4431ba81a08f622a8f
#
_cell.length_a   1.000
_cell.length_b   1.000
_cell.length_c   1.000
_cell.angle_alpha   90.00
_cell.angle_beta   90.00
_cell.angle_gamma   90.00
#
_symmetry.space_group_name_H-M   'P 1'
#
loop_
_entity.id
_entity.type
_entity.pdbx_description
1 polymer ?
#
loop_
_entity_poly.entity_id
_entity_poly.type
_entity_poly.pdbx_seq_one_letter_code
_entity_poly.pdbx_strand_id
1 'polypeptide(L)'
;KFIEREGNPKYYFTDNGLLNLFLSKKEPVLLENEVAVAMLDRYGDELCYLKSPKNGIDVDFYVPDEGLAVQVAYSLSESANPREVGNLIKLARVDQNVRRLLIVTKEEDGSIEKDGLKIEVIPAWRFLLELASR
;
A
#
# COMPACT_ATOMS: atom_id res chain seq x y z
N LYS A 1 20.70 -2.22 -3.18
CA LYS A 1 19.39 -1.71 -2.78
C LYS A 1 19.53 -0.82 -1.58
N PHE A 2 19.19 0.42 -1.73
CA PHE A 2 19.28 1.33 -0.59
C PHE A 2 18.08 1.22 0.36
N ILE A 3 16.98 0.60 -0.11
CA ILE A 3 15.80 0.37 0.70
C ILE A 3 15.77 -1.08 1.13
N GLU A 4 15.70 -1.28 2.44
CA GLU A 4 15.68 -2.61 3.02
C GLU A 4 14.40 -2.85 3.79
N ARG A 5 14.05 -4.10 3.94
CA ARG A 5 12.98 -4.47 4.84
C ARG A 5 13.49 -4.38 6.26
N GLU A 6 12.81 -3.61 7.06
CA GLU A 6 13.14 -3.48 8.47
C GLU A 6 11.88 -3.65 9.30
N GLY A 7 12.08 -3.94 10.56
CA GLY A 7 10.99 -4.10 11.51
C GLY A 7 10.46 -5.51 11.59
N ASN A 8 9.30 -5.67 12.19
CA ASN A 8 8.70 -6.97 12.39
C ASN A 8 8.09 -7.49 11.10
N PRO A 9 8.19 -8.80 10.84
CA PRO A 9 7.54 -9.37 9.66
C PRO A 9 6.04 -9.20 9.73
N LYS A 10 5.44 -9.03 8.57
CA LYS A 10 3.98 -8.99 8.44
C LYS A 10 3.49 -10.33 7.91
N TYR A 11 2.34 -10.75 8.39
CA TYR A 11 1.71 -11.99 8.00
C TYR A 11 0.34 -11.70 7.42
N TYR A 12 0.04 -12.33 6.28
CA TYR A 12 -1.24 -12.16 5.62
C TYR A 12 -1.88 -13.51 5.38
N PHE A 13 -3.20 -13.54 5.54
CA PHE A 13 -3.95 -14.75 5.20
C PHE A 13 -4.27 -14.72 3.71
N THR A 14 -4.13 -15.86 3.05
CA THR A 14 -4.49 -16.00 1.65
C THR A 14 -5.99 -16.10 1.46
N ASP A 15 -6.73 -16.32 2.52
CA ASP A 15 -8.17 -16.48 2.49
C ASP A 15 -8.82 -15.52 3.49
N ASN A 16 -9.51 -14.50 2.98
CA ASN A 16 -10.19 -13.53 3.82
C ASN A 16 -11.34 -14.14 4.63
N GLY A 17 -11.92 -15.24 4.15
CA GLY A 17 -12.94 -15.94 4.92
C GLY A 17 -12.39 -16.51 6.21
N LEU A 18 -11.20 -17.10 6.13
CA LEU A 18 -10.52 -17.61 7.30
C LEU A 18 -10.11 -16.50 8.24
N LEU A 19 -9.56 -15.42 7.69
CA LEU A 19 -9.19 -14.25 8.48
C LEU A 19 -10.40 -13.70 9.22
N ASN A 20 -11.54 -13.64 8.58
CA ASN A 20 -12.77 -13.12 9.16
C ASN A 20 -13.25 -13.94 10.35
N LEU A 21 -13.03 -15.26 10.32
CA LEU A 21 -13.37 -16.11 11.45
C LEU A 21 -12.58 -15.73 12.71
N PHE A 22 -11.33 -15.30 12.55
CA PHE A 22 -10.48 -14.96 13.69
C PHE A 22 -10.62 -13.51 14.13
N LEU A 23 -10.87 -12.60 13.22
CA LEU A 23 -10.78 -11.17 13.52
C LEU A 23 -12.12 -10.46 13.63
N SER A 24 -13.20 -11.14 13.38
CA SER A 24 -14.56 -10.61 13.43
C SER A 24 -14.69 -9.11 13.09
N LYS A 25 -15.06 -8.80 11.87
CA LYS A 25 -15.42 -7.47 11.38
C LYS A 25 -14.34 -6.39 11.39
N LYS A 26 -13.09 -6.76 11.26
CA LYS A 26 -12.05 -5.74 11.10
C LYS A 26 -11.85 -5.44 9.62
N GLU A 27 -12.77 -4.67 9.06
CA GLU A 27 -12.76 -4.35 7.64
C GLU A 27 -11.45 -3.70 7.14
N PRO A 28 -10.82 -2.78 7.89
CA PRO A 28 -9.53 -2.26 7.44
C PRO A 28 -8.45 -3.35 7.29
N VAL A 29 -8.44 -4.32 8.20
CA VAL A 29 -7.50 -5.44 8.13
C VAL A 29 -7.81 -6.33 6.94
N LEU A 30 -9.09 -6.56 6.68
CA LEU A 30 -9.51 -7.35 5.52
C LEU A 30 -9.11 -6.68 4.21
N LEU A 31 -9.28 -5.38 4.14
CA LEU A 31 -8.88 -4.61 2.95
C LEU A 31 -7.39 -4.72 2.70
N GLU A 32 -6.58 -4.51 3.73
CA GLU A 32 -5.13 -4.63 3.57
C GLU A 32 -4.74 -6.04 3.14
N ASN A 33 -5.39 -7.05 3.72
CA ASN A 33 -5.12 -8.44 3.37
C ASN A 33 -5.47 -8.73 1.90
N GLU A 34 -6.59 -8.24 1.41
CA GLU A 34 -6.97 -8.40 0.01
C GLU A 34 -5.94 -7.82 -0.93
N VAL A 35 -5.49 -6.61 -0.63
CA VAL A 35 -4.46 -5.95 -1.43
C VAL A 35 -3.15 -6.72 -1.36
N ALA A 36 -2.77 -7.16 -0.17
CA ALA A 36 -1.53 -7.92 0.03
C ALA A 36 -1.53 -9.19 -0.81
N VAL A 37 -2.61 -9.96 -0.74
CA VAL A 37 -2.71 -11.22 -1.48
C VAL A 37 -2.63 -10.97 -2.98
N ALA A 38 -3.34 -9.98 -3.48
CA ALA A 38 -3.34 -9.66 -4.90
C ALA A 38 -1.96 -9.20 -5.37
N MET A 39 -1.27 -8.39 -4.59
CA MET A 39 0.06 -7.92 -4.94
C MET A 39 1.10 -9.04 -4.87
N LEU A 40 0.99 -9.91 -3.87
CA LEU A 40 1.87 -11.08 -3.80
C LEU A 40 1.67 -12.00 -4.99
N ASP A 41 0.43 -12.21 -5.38
CA ASP A 41 0.12 -13.03 -6.55
C ASP A 41 0.71 -12.43 -7.83
N ARG A 42 0.64 -11.12 -7.96
CA ARG A 42 1.11 -10.43 -9.17
C ARG A 42 2.63 -10.25 -9.21
N TYR A 43 3.25 -9.91 -8.09
CA TYR A 43 4.65 -9.50 -8.06
C TYR A 43 5.58 -10.47 -7.36
N GLY A 44 5.06 -11.36 -6.52
CA GLY A 44 5.88 -12.36 -5.86
C GLY A 44 7.02 -11.75 -5.06
N ASP A 45 8.23 -12.24 -5.33
CA ASP A 45 9.42 -11.82 -4.59
C ASP A 45 9.84 -10.38 -4.85
N GLU A 46 9.27 -9.74 -5.86
CA GLU A 46 9.56 -8.33 -6.15
C GLU A 46 8.87 -7.39 -5.16
N LEU A 47 7.87 -7.88 -4.46
CA LEU A 47 7.12 -7.09 -3.50
C LEU A 47 7.89 -6.88 -2.21
N CYS A 48 7.94 -5.65 -1.73
CA CYS A 48 8.59 -5.29 -0.48
C CYS A 48 7.62 -4.60 0.45
N TYR A 49 7.87 -4.74 1.73
CA TYR A 49 7.25 -3.94 2.77
C TYR A 49 8.32 -3.00 3.28
N LEU A 50 8.01 -1.72 3.41
CA LEU A 50 8.99 -0.76 3.87
C LEU A 50 8.60 -0.24 5.24
N LYS A 51 9.48 -0.49 6.18
CA LYS A 51 9.34 0.08 7.51
C LYS A 51 10.74 0.37 8.01
N SER A 52 11.15 1.61 7.90
CA SER A 52 12.49 2.03 8.27
C SER A 52 12.44 2.97 9.47
N PRO A 53 12.85 2.53 10.63
CA PRO A 53 12.92 3.41 11.81
C PRO A 53 13.85 4.59 11.61
N LYS A 54 14.92 4.40 10.85
CA LYS A 54 15.90 5.46 10.62
C LYS A 54 15.34 6.60 9.81
N ASN A 55 14.60 6.28 8.76
CA ASN A 55 14.09 7.30 7.83
C ASN A 55 12.66 7.69 8.11
N GLY A 56 12.01 6.99 9.03
CA GLY A 56 10.60 7.22 9.30
C GLY A 56 9.69 6.84 8.14
N ILE A 57 10.17 6.01 7.22
CA ILE A 57 9.37 5.57 6.07
C ILE A 57 8.61 4.33 6.45
N ASP A 58 7.29 4.38 6.27
CA ASP A 58 6.41 3.27 6.55
C ASP A 58 5.42 3.19 5.39
N VAL A 59 5.71 2.31 4.43
CA VAL A 59 4.89 2.12 3.23
C VAL A 59 4.44 0.67 3.19
N ASP A 60 3.14 0.46 3.03
CA ASP A 60 2.57 -0.88 3.12
C ASP A 60 3.14 -1.82 2.06
N PHE A 61 3.21 -1.37 0.81
CA PHE A 61 3.70 -2.22 -0.27
C PHE A 61 4.52 -1.41 -1.26
N TYR A 62 5.65 -1.95 -1.68
CA TYR A 62 6.52 -1.29 -2.65
C TYR A 62 7.07 -2.31 -3.62
N VAL A 63 7.01 -1.99 -4.90
CA VAL A 63 7.55 -2.82 -5.97
C VAL A 63 8.63 -1.99 -6.68
N PRO A 64 9.89 -2.11 -6.27
CA PRO A 64 10.95 -1.25 -6.82
C PRO A 64 11.09 -1.32 -8.34
N ASP A 65 10.98 -2.51 -8.89
CA ASP A 65 11.14 -2.69 -10.33
C ASP A 65 10.04 -2.01 -11.14
N GLU A 66 8.86 -1.82 -10.54
CA GLU A 66 7.75 -1.12 -11.18
C GLU A 66 7.69 0.35 -10.77
N GLY A 67 8.46 0.75 -9.79
CA GLY A 67 8.37 2.09 -9.22
C GLY A 67 7.02 2.37 -8.58
N LEU A 68 6.37 1.34 -8.05
CA LEU A 68 5.01 1.43 -7.51
C LEU A 68 5.03 1.38 -5.99
N ALA A 69 4.50 2.41 -5.35
CA ALA A 69 4.35 2.46 -3.90
C ALA A 69 2.88 2.56 -3.54
N VAL A 70 2.42 1.70 -2.65
CA VAL A 70 1.01 1.57 -2.31
C VAL A 70 0.81 1.64 -0.80
N GLN A 71 -0.10 2.49 -0.38
CA GLN A 71 -0.63 2.49 0.98
C GLN A 71 -2.08 2.03 0.93
N VAL A 72 -2.53 1.41 1.98
CA VAL A 72 -3.93 1.00 2.10
C VAL A 72 -4.57 1.82 3.21
N ALA A 73 -5.67 2.50 2.91
CA ALA A 73 -6.43 3.27 3.88
C ALA A 73 -7.90 3.01 3.63
N TYR A 74 -8.61 2.52 4.64
CA TYR A 74 -10.02 2.17 4.47
C TYR A 74 -10.83 3.36 3.95
N SER A 75 -10.57 4.54 4.49
CA SER A 75 -11.23 5.77 4.08
C SER A 75 -10.31 6.96 4.28
N LEU A 76 -10.32 7.89 3.34
CA LEU A 76 -9.55 9.14 3.46
C LEU A 76 -10.25 10.17 4.34
N SER A 77 -11.55 10.06 4.50
CA SER A 77 -12.30 11.01 5.31
C SER A 77 -12.02 10.89 6.79
N GLU A 78 -11.42 9.79 7.20
CA GLU A 78 -11.04 9.61 8.59
C GLU A 78 -9.63 10.07 8.85
N SER A 79 -9.35 11.27 8.54
CA SER A 79 -8.26 12.05 9.10
C SER A 79 -6.86 11.46 9.21
N ALA A 80 -6.69 10.20 9.02
CA ALA A 80 -5.39 9.59 9.27
C ALA A 80 -4.43 9.81 8.14
N ASN A 81 -4.85 10.46 7.18
CA ASN A 81 -4.20 10.41 5.92
C ASN A 81 -3.00 11.29 5.74
N PRO A 82 -2.74 12.28 6.60
CA PRO A 82 -1.44 12.96 6.54
C PRO A 82 -0.28 12.01 6.69
N ARG A 83 -0.46 10.92 7.45
CA ARG A 83 0.60 9.95 7.68
C ARG A 83 0.87 9.10 6.45
N GLU A 84 -0.18 8.55 5.83
CA GLU A 84 -0.03 7.73 4.63
C GLU A 84 0.53 8.54 3.47
N VAL A 85 -0.01 9.74 3.28
CA VAL A 85 0.48 10.67 2.27
C VAL A 85 1.94 11.04 2.53
N GLY A 86 2.25 11.39 3.78
CA GLY A 86 3.60 11.78 4.16
C GLY A 86 4.63 10.70 3.91
N ASN A 87 4.28 9.45 4.18
CA ASN A 87 5.19 8.33 3.97
C ASN A 87 5.46 8.08 2.49
N LEU A 88 4.44 8.20 1.65
CA LEU A 88 4.63 8.08 0.21
C LEU A 88 5.55 9.18 -0.33
N ILE A 89 5.37 10.39 0.15
CA ILE A 89 6.22 11.51 -0.26
C ILE A 89 7.66 11.30 0.18
N LYS A 90 7.86 10.85 1.41
CA LYS A 90 9.20 10.54 1.90
C LYS A 90 9.90 9.51 1.03
N LEU A 91 9.18 8.46 0.66
CA LEU A 91 9.75 7.44 -0.21
C LEU A 91 10.12 8.02 -1.58
N ALA A 92 9.25 8.80 -2.17
CA ALA A 92 9.51 9.40 -3.48
C ALA A 92 10.72 10.34 -3.46
N ARG A 93 11.00 10.96 -2.33
CA ARG A 93 12.16 11.84 -2.19
C ARG A 93 13.47 11.08 -2.09
N VAL A 94 13.47 9.89 -1.50
CA VAL A 94 14.69 9.12 -1.35
C VAL A 94 14.91 8.11 -2.48
N ASP A 95 13.87 7.76 -3.20
CA ASP A 95 13.97 6.82 -4.32
C ASP A 95 13.43 7.44 -5.59
N GLN A 96 14.35 7.87 -6.44
CA GLN A 96 14.00 8.53 -7.70
C GLN A 96 13.36 7.59 -8.72
N ASN A 97 13.38 6.29 -8.46
CA ASN A 97 12.75 5.32 -9.34
C ASN A 97 11.25 5.19 -9.09
N VAL A 98 10.74 5.77 -8.04
CA VAL A 98 9.31 5.74 -7.77
C VAL A 98 8.57 6.55 -8.83
N ARG A 99 7.64 5.92 -9.51
CA ARG A 99 6.87 6.52 -10.60
C ARG A 99 5.41 6.69 -10.29
N ARG A 100 4.90 5.86 -9.40
CA ARG A 100 3.47 5.86 -9.09
C ARG A 100 3.27 5.75 -7.59
N LEU A 101 2.56 6.72 -7.04
CA LEU A 101 2.19 6.75 -5.63
C LEU A 101 0.68 6.51 -5.56
N LEU A 102 0.28 5.53 -4.77
CA LEU A 102 -1.10 5.05 -4.77
C LEU A 102 -1.61 4.83 -3.36
N ILE A 103 -2.83 5.30 -3.10
CA ILE A 103 -3.57 4.94 -1.90
C ILE A 103 -4.79 4.13 -2.34
N VAL A 104 -4.87 2.90 -1.88
CA VAL A 104 -6.01 2.02 -2.15
C VAL A 104 -6.99 2.14 -1.00
N THR A 105 -8.23 2.48 -1.31
CA THR A 105 -9.28 2.64 -0.32
C THR A 105 -10.37 1.61 -0.56
N LYS A 106 -11.36 1.56 0.33
CA LYS A 106 -12.50 0.68 0.07
C LYS A 106 -13.29 1.16 -1.14
N GLU A 107 -13.67 2.44 -1.20
CA GLU A 107 -14.56 2.92 -2.25
C GLU A 107 -14.19 4.29 -2.83
N GLU A 108 -13.26 4.99 -2.24
CA GLU A 108 -12.95 6.36 -2.63
C GLU A 108 -12.04 6.43 -3.84
N ASP A 109 -12.21 7.47 -4.63
CA ASP A 109 -11.50 7.68 -5.88
C ASP A 109 -11.15 9.14 -6.01
N GLY A 110 -9.94 9.43 -6.48
CA GLY A 110 -9.52 10.81 -6.66
C GLY A 110 -8.00 10.94 -6.75
N SER A 111 -7.51 12.10 -6.37
CA SER A 111 -6.08 12.33 -6.31
C SER A 111 -5.75 13.38 -5.27
N ILE A 112 -4.54 13.32 -4.76
CA ILE A 112 -4.01 14.28 -3.81
C ILE A 112 -2.72 14.83 -4.41
N GLU A 113 -2.59 16.16 -4.43
CA GLU A 113 -1.35 16.79 -4.85
C GLU A 113 -0.72 17.46 -3.65
N LYS A 114 0.54 17.13 -3.41
CA LYS A 114 1.28 17.70 -2.30
C LYS A 114 2.77 17.70 -2.62
N ASP A 115 3.42 18.82 -2.35
CA ASP A 115 4.86 18.98 -2.55
C ASP A 115 5.30 18.67 -3.99
N GLY A 116 4.45 18.98 -4.94
CA GLY A 116 4.73 18.74 -6.35
C GLY A 116 4.54 17.31 -6.80
N LEU A 117 4.05 16.45 -5.92
CA LEU A 117 3.82 15.04 -6.24
C LEU A 117 2.33 14.75 -6.28
N LYS A 118 1.96 13.85 -7.18
CA LYS A 118 0.57 13.42 -7.30
C LYS A 118 0.42 12.01 -6.74
N ILE A 119 -0.54 11.85 -5.85
CA ILE A 119 -0.89 10.56 -5.28
C ILE A 119 -2.28 10.20 -5.79
N GLU A 120 -2.39 9.06 -6.46
CA GLU A 120 -3.68 8.55 -6.91
C GLU A 120 -4.42 7.89 -5.76
N VAL A 121 -5.72 8.07 -5.71
CA VAL A 121 -6.59 7.38 -4.76
C VAL A 121 -7.56 6.55 -5.57
N ILE A 122 -7.56 5.24 -5.37
CA ILE A 122 -8.46 4.36 -6.12
C ILE A 122 -9.14 3.36 -5.19
N PRO A 123 -10.35 2.92 -5.55
CA PRO A 123 -11.00 1.88 -4.78
C PRO A 123 -10.37 0.52 -5.04
N ALA A 124 -10.42 -0.33 -4.02
CA ALA A 124 -9.77 -1.64 -4.09
C ALA A 124 -10.24 -2.46 -5.30
N TRP A 125 -11.55 -2.44 -5.59
CA TRP A 125 -12.06 -3.24 -6.70
C TRP A 125 -11.37 -2.87 -8.02
N ARG A 126 -11.11 -1.58 -8.23
CA ARG A 126 -10.45 -1.13 -9.47
C ARG A 126 -8.97 -1.53 -9.48
N PHE A 127 -8.30 -1.39 -8.34
CA PHE A 127 -6.91 -1.79 -8.25
C PHE A 127 -6.73 -3.29 -8.48
N LEU A 128 -7.60 -4.10 -7.89
CA LEU A 128 -7.57 -5.56 -8.08
C LEU A 128 -7.78 -5.94 -9.54
N LEU A 129 -8.70 -5.26 -10.22
CA LEU A 129 -8.90 -5.50 -11.66
C LEU A 129 -7.66 -5.10 -12.47
N GLU A 130 -7.04 -3.98 -12.13
CA GLU A 130 -5.82 -3.54 -12.80
C GLU A 130 -4.71 -4.57 -12.64
N LEU A 131 -4.51 -5.11 -11.44
CA LEU A 131 -3.50 -6.15 -11.23
C LEU A 131 -3.81 -7.43 -12.01
N ALA A 132 -5.06 -7.81 -12.07
CA ALA A 132 -5.47 -9.04 -12.73
C ALA A 132 -5.36 -8.96 -14.26
N SER A 133 -5.45 -7.76 -14.83
CA SER A 133 -5.46 -7.58 -16.28
C SER A 133 -4.08 -7.46 -16.90
N ARG A 134 -3.04 -7.53 -16.11
CA ARG A 134 -1.67 -7.40 -16.61
C ARG A 134 -1.04 -8.73 -16.97
#